data_8edfcd24c039c047650083fdfcd6c296
#
_entry.id   8edfcd24c039c047650083fdfcd6c296
#
_cell.length_a   1.000
_cell.length_b   1.000
_cell.length_c   1.000
_cell.angle_alpha   90.00
_cell.angle_beta   90.00
_cell.angle_gamma   90.00
#
_symmetry.space_group_name_H-M   'P 1'
#
loop_
_entity.id
_entity.type
_entity.pdbx_description
1 polymer ?
#
loop_
_entity_poly.entity_id
_entity_poly.type
_entity_poly.pdbx_seq_one_letter_code
_entity_poly.pdbx_strand_id
1 'polypeptide(L)'
;TLGDIASAKPAYVRNPRRNYGDAGYTAFKAANATRQAMVYAAANDGMLHALNATTGEEDWAYVPRIVMPNLFRLADNNYPNNHRYYVDGSPESADVYINGEWRTILVGGLNKGGRGYYALDITDPANPQVLWEFCSDAAQCAKSDTDLGYTYGNPVITKRPSDGQWVVIFTSGYNNVSPGDGKGYFYVVDAADGTLLDKA
;
A
#
# COMPACT_ATOMS: atom_id res chain seq x y z
N THR A 1 -0.65 16.23 14.46
CA THR A 1 0.55 16.74 13.74
C THR A 1 1.06 15.62 12.86
N LEU A 2 1.21 15.87 11.57
CA LEU A 2 1.78 14.95 10.61
C LEU A 2 3.24 14.65 10.99
N GLY A 3 3.63 13.36 10.97
CA GLY A 3 5.01 12.94 11.16
C GLY A 3 5.93 13.38 10.02
N ASP A 4 7.22 13.15 10.16
CA ASP A 4 8.17 13.44 9.08
C ASP A 4 7.95 12.51 7.87
N ILE A 5 8.05 13.09 6.68
CA ILE A 5 8.02 12.37 5.40
C ILE A 5 9.45 12.37 4.86
N ALA A 6 10.10 11.20 4.90
CA ALA A 6 11.51 11.11 4.51
C ALA A 6 11.68 10.67 3.04
N SER A 7 11.16 9.51 2.66
CA SER A 7 11.36 8.93 1.32
C SER A 7 10.06 8.84 0.51
N ALA A 8 8.91 8.84 1.18
CA ALA A 8 7.61 8.69 0.53
C ALA A 8 7.26 9.89 -0.34
N LYS A 9 6.75 9.63 -1.53
CA LYS A 9 6.10 10.62 -2.38
C LYS A 9 4.59 10.49 -2.18
N PRO A 10 3.87 11.58 -1.85
CA PRO A 10 2.42 11.53 -1.73
C PRO A 10 1.73 11.15 -3.04
N ALA A 11 0.66 10.37 -2.96
CA ALA A 11 -0.18 10.03 -4.10
C ALA A 11 -1.42 10.93 -4.16
N TYR A 12 -1.63 11.58 -5.29
CA TYR A 12 -2.85 12.36 -5.55
C TYR A 12 -3.84 11.49 -6.31
N VAL A 13 -4.97 11.20 -5.69
CA VAL A 13 -6.03 10.36 -6.25
C VAL A 13 -7.34 11.14 -6.33
N ARG A 14 -7.95 11.11 -7.51
CA ARG A 14 -9.24 11.74 -7.80
C ARG A 14 -10.12 10.80 -8.64
N ASN A 15 -11.08 11.34 -9.39
CA ASN A 15 -11.91 10.56 -10.30
C ASN A 15 -11.06 9.66 -11.25
N PRO A 16 -11.56 8.47 -11.62
CA PRO A 16 -10.87 7.52 -12.51
C PRO A 16 -10.52 8.14 -13.86
N ARG A 17 -9.25 7.97 -14.30
CA ARG A 17 -8.74 8.63 -15.52
C ARG A 17 -8.28 7.67 -16.60
N ARG A 18 -8.19 6.37 -16.30
CA ARG A 18 -7.78 5.38 -17.28
C ARG A 18 -8.85 5.18 -18.36
N ASN A 19 -8.46 4.54 -19.43
CA ASN A 19 -9.35 4.18 -20.54
C ASN A 19 -9.22 2.66 -20.78
N TYR A 20 -9.68 1.87 -19.79
CA TYR A 20 -9.75 0.42 -19.95
C TYR A 20 -10.95 0.08 -20.85
N GLY A 21 -10.72 -0.88 -21.81
CA GLY A 21 -11.77 -1.42 -22.66
C GLY A 21 -12.61 -2.51 -21.98
N ASP A 22 -12.34 -2.81 -20.72
CA ASP A 22 -12.99 -3.87 -19.96
C ASP A 22 -14.44 -3.51 -19.60
N ALA A 23 -15.29 -4.54 -19.52
CA ALA A 23 -16.71 -4.37 -19.21
C ALA A 23 -16.93 -3.63 -17.88
N GLY A 24 -17.87 -2.72 -17.87
CA GLY A 24 -18.27 -1.95 -16.68
C GLY A 24 -17.35 -0.77 -16.33
N TYR A 25 -16.15 -0.63 -16.91
CA TYR A 25 -15.24 0.45 -16.52
C TYR A 25 -15.79 1.84 -16.87
N THR A 26 -16.45 1.99 -18.01
CA THR A 26 -17.09 3.27 -18.38
C THR A 26 -18.15 3.68 -17.36
N ALA A 27 -18.97 2.74 -16.90
CA ALA A 27 -19.98 2.99 -15.87
C ALA A 27 -19.32 3.35 -14.52
N PHE A 28 -18.28 2.64 -14.12
CA PHE A 28 -17.48 2.96 -12.92
C PHE A 28 -16.88 4.37 -12.97
N LYS A 29 -16.31 4.77 -14.13
CA LYS A 29 -15.82 6.15 -14.34
C LYS A 29 -16.92 7.18 -14.16
N ALA A 30 -18.08 6.95 -14.75
CA ALA A 30 -19.22 7.86 -14.66
C ALA A 30 -19.73 8.00 -13.22
N ALA A 31 -19.86 6.88 -12.50
CA ALA A 31 -20.29 6.87 -11.11
C ALA A 31 -19.33 7.61 -10.17
N ASN A 32 -18.02 7.63 -10.49
CA ASN A 32 -16.98 8.28 -9.69
C ASN A 32 -16.52 9.62 -10.29
N ALA A 33 -17.25 10.21 -11.23
CA ALA A 33 -16.81 11.43 -11.93
C ALA A 33 -16.61 12.63 -11.00
N THR A 34 -17.39 12.70 -9.91
CA THR A 34 -17.34 13.77 -8.90
C THR A 34 -16.70 13.33 -7.59
N ARG A 35 -16.00 12.18 -7.56
CA ARG A 35 -15.32 11.66 -6.37
C ARG A 35 -14.39 12.72 -5.80
N GLN A 36 -14.43 12.89 -4.48
CA GLN A 36 -13.53 13.78 -3.75
C GLN A 36 -12.08 13.42 -4.05
N ALA A 37 -11.28 14.43 -4.34
CA ALA A 37 -9.86 14.27 -4.54
C ALA A 37 -9.13 14.19 -3.19
N MET A 38 -8.21 13.24 -3.06
CA MET A 38 -7.42 12.99 -1.87
C MET A 38 -5.93 13.02 -2.16
N VAL A 39 -5.15 13.40 -1.15
CA VAL A 39 -3.70 13.22 -1.11
C VAL A 39 -3.37 12.19 -0.03
N TYR A 40 -2.76 11.11 -0.43
CA TYR A 40 -2.32 10.06 0.49
C TYR A 40 -0.84 10.24 0.78
N ALA A 41 -0.49 10.50 2.04
CA ALA A 41 0.87 10.78 2.49
C ALA A 41 1.31 9.77 3.56
N ALA A 42 2.34 9.00 3.27
CA ALA A 42 2.96 8.09 4.21
C ALA A 42 3.97 8.84 5.09
N ALA A 43 3.94 8.62 6.40
CA ALA A 43 4.77 9.35 7.36
C ALA A 43 5.37 8.44 8.45
N ASN A 44 6.44 8.94 9.10
CA ASN A 44 7.18 8.20 10.12
C ASN A 44 6.57 8.31 11.52
N ASP A 45 5.36 8.86 11.66
CA ASP A 45 4.51 8.67 12.84
C ASP A 45 3.77 7.33 12.85
N GLY A 46 3.99 6.51 11.81
CA GLY A 46 3.44 5.16 11.68
C GLY A 46 2.13 5.09 10.89
N MET A 47 1.77 6.15 10.15
CA MET A 47 0.48 6.25 9.48
C MET A 47 0.60 6.58 8.00
N LEU A 48 -0.39 6.10 7.24
CA LEU A 48 -0.77 6.65 5.94
C LEU A 48 -1.90 7.64 6.18
N HIS A 49 -1.66 8.91 5.94
CA HIS A 49 -2.63 10.00 6.08
C HIS A 49 -3.42 10.20 4.79
N ALA A 50 -4.72 10.38 4.90
CA ALA A 50 -5.60 10.73 3.80
C ALA A 50 -6.09 12.17 3.99
N LEU A 51 -5.57 13.06 3.18
CA LEU A 51 -5.83 14.48 3.24
C LEU A 51 -6.80 14.87 2.13
N ASN A 52 -7.81 15.65 2.47
CA ASN A 52 -8.70 16.27 1.50
C ASN A 52 -7.91 17.23 0.61
N ALA A 53 -7.85 16.98 -0.68
CA ALA A 53 -7.05 17.77 -1.61
C ALA A 53 -7.58 19.20 -1.83
N THR A 54 -8.80 19.51 -1.38
CA THR A 54 -9.41 20.84 -1.50
C THR A 54 -9.20 21.66 -0.23
N THR A 55 -9.41 21.06 0.96
CA THR A 55 -9.33 21.78 2.24
C THR A 55 -7.97 21.65 2.91
N GLY A 56 -7.21 20.59 2.60
CA GLY A 56 -5.96 20.24 3.28
C GLY A 56 -6.16 19.56 4.64
N GLU A 57 -7.42 19.32 5.04
CA GLU A 57 -7.73 18.64 6.28
C GLU A 57 -7.52 17.14 6.16
N GLU A 58 -7.13 16.49 7.25
CA GLU A 58 -7.05 15.05 7.35
C GLU A 58 -8.44 14.47 7.59
N ASP A 59 -8.92 13.65 6.65
CA ASP A 59 -10.20 12.96 6.79
C ASP A 59 -10.05 11.68 7.63
N TRP A 60 -8.93 10.95 7.44
CA TRP A 60 -8.59 9.75 8.20
C TRP A 60 -7.11 9.41 8.07
N ALA A 61 -6.64 8.49 8.94
CA ALA A 61 -5.33 7.89 8.83
C ALA A 61 -5.41 6.36 9.04
N TYR A 62 -4.55 5.63 8.33
CA TYR A 62 -4.42 4.19 8.43
C TYR A 62 -3.09 3.80 9.08
N VAL A 63 -3.14 2.94 10.08
CA VAL A 63 -1.96 2.36 10.75
C VAL A 63 -1.79 0.92 10.27
N PRO A 64 -0.78 0.59 9.45
CA PRO A 64 -0.51 -0.79 9.09
C PRO A 64 -0.20 -1.64 10.33
N ARG A 65 -0.81 -2.82 10.43
CA ARG A 65 -0.60 -3.73 11.56
C ARG A 65 0.89 -4.10 11.72
N ILE A 66 1.60 -4.17 10.60
CA ILE A 66 3.04 -4.49 10.55
C ILE A 66 3.89 -3.54 11.40
N VAL A 67 3.52 -2.25 11.50
CA VAL A 67 4.29 -1.26 12.27
C VAL A 67 3.86 -1.14 13.72
N MET A 68 2.65 -1.60 14.06
CA MET A 68 2.05 -1.45 15.41
C MET A 68 2.96 -1.93 16.56
N PRO A 69 3.68 -3.07 16.46
CA PRO A 69 4.53 -3.55 17.55
C PRO A 69 5.66 -2.60 17.95
N ASN A 70 5.99 -1.61 17.11
CA ASN A 70 7.07 -0.67 17.33
C ASN A 70 6.60 0.77 17.62
N LEU A 71 5.30 1.06 17.53
CA LEU A 71 4.79 2.44 17.68
C LEU A 71 5.02 3.02 19.07
N PHE A 72 5.09 2.19 20.13
CA PHE A 72 5.41 2.66 21.48
C PHE A 72 6.73 3.43 21.57
N ARG A 73 7.64 3.20 20.62
CA ARG A 73 8.95 3.88 20.56
C ARG A 73 8.83 5.35 20.20
N LEU A 74 7.73 5.78 19.57
CA LEU A 74 7.44 7.19 19.27
C LEU A 74 7.23 8.01 20.56
N ALA A 75 6.85 7.35 21.66
CA ALA A 75 6.68 7.98 22.97
C ALA A 75 7.98 8.01 23.80
N ASP A 76 9.10 7.51 23.29
CA ASP A 76 10.40 7.52 23.98
C ASP A 76 10.95 8.97 24.04
N ASN A 77 11.27 9.45 25.24
CA ASN A 77 11.86 10.77 25.44
C ASN A 77 13.18 10.97 24.65
N ASN A 78 13.88 9.88 24.32
CA ASN A 78 15.12 9.90 23.54
C ASN A 78 14.89 9.64 22.03
N TYR A 79 13.64 9.66 21.58
CA TYR A 79 13.29 9.42 20.17
C TYR A 79 14.05 10.32 19.18
N PRO A 80 14.31 11.63 19.46
CA PRO A 80 15.09 12.46 18.54
C PRO A 80 16.49 11.93 18.21
N ASN A 81 17.11 11.18 19.15
CA ASN A 81 18.41 10.55 18.95
C ASN A 81 18.30 9.10 18.41
N ASN A 82 17.10 8.53 18.42
CA ASN A 82 16.79 7.15 18.00
C ASN A 82 15.67 7.11 17.00
N HIS A 83 15.63 8.05 16.06
CA HIS A 83 14.61 8.14 15.01
C HIS A 83 14.47 6.82 14.26
N ARG A 84 13.22 6.43 13.98
CA ARG A 84 12.87 5.22 13.24
C ARG A 84 11.95 5.53 12.07
N TYR A 85 12.11 4.74 11.03
CA TYR A 85 11.19 4.73 9.91
C TYR A 85 10.01 3.81 10.23
N TYR A 86 8.82 4.15 9.72
CA TYR A 86 7.59 3.37 9.88
C TYR A 86 6.87 3.21 8.54
N VAL A 87 6.07 4.17 8.14
CA VAL A 87 5.38 4.14 6.84
C VAL A 87 6.10 5.13 5.94
N ASP A 88 7.10 4.63 5.20
CA ASP A 88 8.04 5.47 4.43
C ASP A 88 8.01 5.16 2.92
N GLY A 89 7.17 4.21 2.50
CA GLY A 89 7.01 3.85 1.09
C GLY A 89 6.03 4.77 0.36
N SER A 90 6.35 5.10 -0.89
CA SER A 90 5.42 5.86 -1.75
C SER A 90 4.20 5.00 -2.10
N PRO A 91 2.98 5.44 -1.80
CA PRO A 91 1.79 4.70 -2.18
C PRO A 91 1.51 4.84 -3.68
N GLU A 92 1.11 3.74 -4.31
CA GLU A 92 0.68 3.68 -5.71
C GLU A 92 -0.82 3.35 -5.78
N SER A 93 -1.53 3.88 -6.77
CA SER A 93 -2.96 3.64 -6.93
C SER A 93 -3.34 3.26 -8.35
N ALA A 94 -4.34 2.40 -8.48
CA ALA A 94 -4.93 2.02 -9.77
C ALA A 94 -6.41 1.62 -9.62
N ASP A 95 -7.13 1.71 -10.73
CA ASP A 95 -8.44 1.11 -10.84
C ASP A 95 -8.27 -0.35 -11.27
N VAL A 96 -8.90 -1.27 -10.57
CA VAL A 96 -8.82 -2.72 -10.77
C VAL A 96 -10.21 -3.35 -10.75
N TYR A 97 -10.38 -4.48 -11.45
CA TYR A 97 -11.61 -5.27 -11.37
C TYR A 97 -11.37 -6.49 -10.49
N ILE A 98 -11.91 -6.45 -9.28
CA ILE A 98 -11.76 -7.49 -8.26
C ILE A 98 -13.10 -7.80 -7.63
N ASN A 99 -13.31 -9.06 -7.24
CA ASN A 99 -14.55 -9.52 -6.58
C ASN A 99 -15.85 -9.18 -7.36
N GLY A 100 -15.76 -9.12 -8.69
CA GLY A 100 -16.92 -8.83 -9.55
C GLY A 100 -17.22 -7.34 -9.74
N GLU A 101 -16.39 -6.44 -9.21
CA GLU A 101 -16.62 -4.98 -9.25
C GLU A 101 -15.33 -4.22 -9.58
N TRP A 102 -15.50 -3.04 -10.19
CA TRP A 102 -14.40 -2.08 -10.32
C TRP A 102 -14.16 -1.36 -9.00
N ARG A 103 -12.90 -1.27 -8.62
CA ARG A 103 -12.42 -0.60 -7.40
C ARG A 103 -11.22 0.28 -7.72
N THR A 104 -11.04 1.35 -6.98
CA THR A 104 -9.76 2.05 -6.92
C THR A 104 -9.02 1.56 -5.69
N ILE A 105 -7.85 0.95 -5.88
CA ILE A 105 -7.02 0.49 -4.75
C ILE A 105 -5.77 1.34 -4.61
N LEU A 106 -5.24 1.37 -3.39
CA LEU A 106 -3.96 1.97 -3.05
C LEU A 106 -3.10 0.91 -2.39
N VAL A 107 -1.86 0.79 -2.86
CA VAL A 107 -0.87 -0.15 -2.30
C VAL A 107 0.36 0.63 -1.87
N GLY A 108 0.83 0.41 -0.65
CA GLY A 108 2.03 1.03 -0.11
C GLY A 108 3.00 0.03 0.49
N GLY A 109 4.29 0.30 0.32
CA GLY A 109 5.36 -0.38 1.04
C GLY A 109 5.78 0.41 2.27
N LEU A 110 6.74 -0.10 3.01
CA LEU A 110 7.25 0.53 4.24
C LEU A 110 8.68 1.06 4.10
N ASN A 111 9.37 0.78 2.99
CA ASN A 111 10.78 1.10 2.80
C ASN A 111 11.62 0.58 4.00
N LYS A 112 12.39 1.47 4.65
CA LYS A 112 13.18 1.14 5.85
C LYS A 112 12.30 0.89 7.09
N GLY A 113 11.03 1.27 7.04
CA GLY A 113 10.09 1.10 8.16
C GLY A 113 9.66 -0.34 8.40
N GLY A 114 9.79 -1.21 7.40
CA GLY A 114 9.39 -2.61 7.59
C GLY A 114 9.52 -3.48 6.35
N ARG A 115 9.20 -4.77 6.57
CA ARG A 115 9.23 -5.81 5.55
C ARG A 115 7.79 -6.18 5.19
N GLY A 116 7.10 -5.29 4.50
CA GLY A 116 5.71 -5.52 4.13
C GLY A 116 5.11 -4.48 3.21
N TYR A 117 4.00 -4.88 2.62
CA TYR A 117 3.10 -4.07 1.82
C TYR A 117 1.69 -4.14 2.40
N TYR A 118 0.92 -3.09 2.19
CA TYR A 118 -0.50 -3.03 2.54
C TYR A 118 -1.31 -2.55 1.34
N ALA A 119 -2.58 -2.97 1.26
CA ALA A 119 -3.52 -2.54 0.24
C ALA A 119 -4.84 -2.09 0.85
N LEU A 120 -5.36 -0.99 0.34
CA LEU A 120 -6.64 -0.41 0.73
C LEU A 120 -7.55 -0.25 -0.50
N ASP A 121 -8.82 -0.54 -0.37
CA ASP A 121 -9.85 -0.05 -1.29
C ASP A 121 -10.20 1.39 -0.88
N ILE A 122 -9.95 2.32 -1.80
CA ILE A 122 -10.19 3.75 -1.63
C ILE A 122 -11.23 4.26 -2.65
N THR A 123 -12.08 3.37 -3.14
CA THR A 123 -13.14 3.72 -4.10
C THR A 123 -14.07 4.78 -3.54
N ASP A 124 -14.49 4.61 -2.29
CA ASP A 124 -15.11 5.66 -1.48
C ASP A 124 -14.03 6.28 -0.58
N PRO A 125 -13.59 7.52 -0.86
CA PRO A 125 -12.52 8.15 -0.10
C PRO A 125 -12.88 8.43 1.36
N ALA A 126 -14.19 8.47 1.73
CA ALA A 126 -14.64 8.66 3.10
C ALA A 126 -14.68 7.36 3.92
N ASN A 127 -14.76 6.20 3.26
CA ASN A 127 -14.93 4.89 3.90
C ASN A 127 -13.93 3.86 3.35
N PRO A 128 -12.62 4.03 3.58
CA PRO A 128 -11.62 3.09 3.08
C PRO A 128 -11.80 1.71 3.70
N GLN A 129 -11.46 0.67 2.94
CA GLN A 129 -11.47 -0.71 3.42
C GLN A 129 -10.08 -1.32 3.30
N VAL A 130 -9.62 -1.99 4.36
CA VAL A 130 -8.37 -2.76 4.29
C VAL A 130 -8.62 -4.01 3.46
N LEU A 131 -7.84 -4.20 2.40
CA LEU A 131 -7.90 -5.41 1.59
C LEU A 131 -6.96 -6.48 2.15
N TRP A 132 -5.70 -6.15 2.30
CA TRP A 132 -4.69 -7.08 2.81
C TRP A 132 -3.42 -6.36 3.30
N GLU A 133 -2.65 -7.11 4.09
CA GLU A 133 -1.25 -6.86 4.38
C GLU A 133 -0.44 -8.12 4.04
N PHE A 134 0.71 -7.94 3.39
CA PHE A 134 1.66 -9.01 3.06
C PHE A 134 3.01 -8.67 3.67
N CYS A 135 3.58 -9.55 4.50
CA CYS A 135 4.83 -9.25 5.18
C CYS A 135 5.74 -10.48 5.38
N SER A 136 6.91 -10.27 5.96
CA SER A 136 7.87 -11.34 6.20
C SER A 136 7.55 -12.22 7.40
N ASP A 137 6.56 -11.87 8.24
CA ASP A 137 6.27 -12.53 9.51
C ASP A 137 4.80 -12.99 9.57
N ALA A 138 4.60 -14.31 9.57
CA ALA A 138 3.29 -14.95 9.67
C ALA A 138 2.54 -14.65 10.97
N ALA A 139 3.22 -14.21 12.02
CA ALA A 139 2.56 -13.80 13.26
C ALA A 139 1.91 -12.42 13.15
N GLN A 140 2.38 -11.60 12.20
CA GLN A 140 1.88 -10.25 11.97
C GLN A 140 0.88 -10.16 10.82
N CYS A 141 1.09 -10.92 9.74
CA CYS A 141 0.27 -10.87 8.54
C CYS A 141 -0.31 -12.24 8.18
N ALA A 142 -1.57 -12.25 7.75
CA ALA A 142 -2.20 -13.46 7.24
C ALA A 142 -1.57 -13.97 5.93
N LYS A 143 -0.98 -13.07 5.15
CA LYS A 143 -0.21 -13.39 3.94
C LYS A 143 1.25 -13.03 4.20
N SER A 144 2.15 -14.02 4.08
CA SER A 144 3.54 -13.80 4.46
C SER A 144 4.51 -14.68 3.67
N ASP A 145 5.74 -14.18 3.53
CA ASP A 145 6.87 -14.93 3.01
C ASP A 145 8.17 -14.43 3.65
N THR A 146 8.95 -15.32 4.24
CA THR A 146 10.18 -15.00 4.98
C THR A 146 11.27 -14.37 4.13
N ASP A 147 11.23 -14.56 2.80
CA ASP A 147 12.19 -13.95 1.88
C ASP A 147 11.87 -12.50 1.50
N LEU A 148 10.80 -11.93 2.08
CA LEU A 148 10.53 -10.49 1.93
C LEU A 148 11.44 -9.69 2.86
N GLY A 149 12.27 -8.80 2.28
CA GLY A 149 13.11 -7.84 2.97
C GLY A 149 12.45 -6.48 3.13
N TYR A 150 13.24 -5.44 3.38
CA TYR A 150 12.77 -4.06 3.45
C TYR A 150 12.23 -3.61 2.09
N THR A 151 11.00 -3.13 2.06
CA THR A 151 10.19 -2.94 0.85
C THR A 151 10.44 -1.60 0.17
N TYR A 152 11.65 -1.38 -0.33
CA TYR A 152 12.05 -0.14 -1.01
C TYR A 152 11.50 0.00 -2.44
N GLY A 153 10.98 -1.06 -3.04
CA GLY A 153 10.41 -1.00 -4.39
C GLY A 153 8.98 -0.46 -4.39
N ASN A 154 8.65 0.45 -5.29
CA ASN A 154 7.26 0.82 -5.52
C ASN A 154 6.50 -0.38 -6.11
N PRO A 155 5.31 -0.71 -5.62
CA PRO A 155 4.50 -1.78 -6.18
C PRO A 155 3.96 -1.41 -7.55
N VAL A 156 3.81 -2.40 -8.42
CA VAL A 156 3.18 -2.25 -9.74
C VAL A 156 1.82 -2.93 -9.71
N ILE A 157 0.76 -2.17 -9.89
CA ILE A 157 -0.61 -2.68 -9.97
C ILE A 157 -0.95 -2.85 -11.46
N THR A 158 -1.21 -4.07 -11.89
CA THR A 158 -1.41 -4.37 -13.30
C THR A 158 -2.34 -5.57 -13.51
N LYS A 159 -2.65 -5.84 -14.78
CA LYS A 159 -3.46 -6.98 -15.21
C LYS A 159 -2.55 -8.03 -15.82
N ARG A 160 -2.63 -9.25 -15.33
CA ARG A 160 -1.84 -10.39 -15.84
C ARG A 160 -2.37 -10.79 -17.22
N PRO A 161 -1.51 -10.84 -18.27
CA PRO A 161 -1.99 -11.09 -19.63
C PRO A 161 -2.53 -12.52 -19.87
N SER A 162 -2.05 -13.49 -19.08
CA SER A 162 -2.39 -14.92 -19.27
C SER A 162 -3.85 -15.25 -18.98
N ASP A 163 -4.49 -14.54 -18.05
CA ASP A 163 -5.83 -14.85 -17.57
C ASP A 163 -6.67 -13.61 -17.26
N GLY A 164 -6.09 -12.43 -17.38
CA GLY A 164 -6.76 -11.16 -17.10
C GLY A 164 -6.95 -10.84 -15.62
N GLN A 165 -6.33 -11.60 -14.71
CA GLN A 165 -6.39 -11.34 -13.28
C GLN A 165 -5.63 -10.06 -12.91
N TRP A 166 -6.20 -9.24 -12.03
CA TRP A 166 -5.51 -8.07 -11.48
C TRP A 166 -4.56 -8.48 -10.36
N VAL A 167 -3.32 -8.02 -10.47
CA VAL A 167 -2.23 -8.41 -9.58
C VAL A 167 -1.45 -7.19 -9.12
N VAL A 168 -0.77 -7.35 -7.99
CA VAL A 168 0.26 -6.44 -7.50
C VAL A 168 1.60 -7.14 -7.58
N ILE A 169 2.57 -6.48 -8.21
CA ILE A 169 3.93 -7.00 -8.39
C ILE A 169 4.89 -6.14 -7.57
N PHE A 170 5.74 -6.77 -6.80
CA PHE A 170 6.81 -6.11 -6.05
C PHE A 170 8.03 -7.02 -5.93
N THR A 171 9.15 -6.44 -5.53
CA THR A 171 10.41 -7.18 -5.32
C THR A 171 10.57 -7.58 -3.86
N SER A 172 11.44 -8.57 -3.60
CA SER A 172 11.81 -8.97 -2.23
C SER A 172 12.51 -7.87 -1.44
N GLY A 173 12.90 -6.78 -2.09
CA GLY A 173 13.46 -5.62 -1.42
C GLY A 173 14.90 -5.84 -0.93
N TYR A 174 15.26 -5.20 0.18
CA TYR A 174 16.61 -5.15 0.70
C TYR A 174 16.76 -5.96 1.99
N ASN A 175 17.90 -6.66 2.12
CA ASN A 175 18.31 -7.36 3.34
C ASN A 175 17.31 -8.43 3.82
N ASN A 176 17.02 -9.38 2.95
CA ASN A 176 16.17 -10.56 3.25
C ASN A 176 17.01 -11.81 3.64
N VAL A 177 18.22 -11.63 4.16
CA VAL A 177 19.15 -12.73 4.52
C VAL A 177 18.68 -13.54 5.72
N SER A 178 17.95 -12.90 6.64
CA SER A 178 17.38 -13.56 7.81
C SER A 178 16.05 -12.88 8.18
N PRO A 179 14.98 -13.65 8.28
CA PRO A 179 14.83 -15.12 8.20
C PRO A 179 14.85 -15.69 6.77
N GLY A 180 14.93 -14.88 5.73
CA GLY A 180 14.97 -15.30 4.34
C GLY A 180 16.32 -15.86 3.89
N ASP A 181 16.42 -16.17 2.59
CA ASP A 181 17.59 -16.82 1.99
C ASP A 181 18.59 -15.86 1.31
N GLY A 182 18.30 -14.56 1.29
CA GLY A 182 19.16 -13.52 0.73
C GLY A 182 19.11 -13.38 -0.79
N LYS A 183 18.23 -14.11 -1.47
CA LYS A 183 18.08 -14.00 -2.93
C LYS A 183 17.08 -12.90 -3.30
N GLY A 184 17.20 -12.40 -4.53
CA GLY A 184 16.25 -11.47 -5.12
C GLY A 184 15.06 -12.21 -5.70
N TYR A 185 13.85 -11.75 -5.38
CA TYR A 185 12.60 -12.32 -5.89
C TYR A 185 11.66 -11.25 -6.43
N PHE A 186 10.87 -11.62 -7.41
CA PHE A 186 9.64 -10.95 -7.79
C PHE A 186 8.46 -11.68 -7.17
N TYR A 187 7.60 -10.94 -6.52
CA TYR A 187 6.33 -11.43 -6.00
C TYR A 187 5.20 -10.96 -6.88
N VAL A 188 4.29 -11.87 -7.22
CA VAL A 188 3.02 -11.59 -7.90
C VAL A 188 1.91 -12.01 -6.95
N VAL A 189 1.16 -11.05 -6.42
CA VAL A 189 0.05 -11.33 -5.50
C VAL A 189 -1.28 -10.90 -6.10
N ASP A 190 -2.35 -11.58 -5.72
CA ASP A 190 -3.71 -11.19 -6.09
C ASP A 190 -4.03 -9.78 -5.54
N ALA A 191 -4.53 -8.89 -6.40
CA ALA A 191 -4.89 -7.54 -5.99
C ALA A 191 -6.05 -7.50 -5.01
N ALA A 192 -6.94 -8.52 -5.01
CA ALA A 192 -8.11 -8.56 -4.15
C ALA A 192 -7.81 -8.92 -2.69
N ASP A 193 -6.89 -9.88 -2.45
CA ASP A 193 -6.70 -10.46 -1.12
C ASP A 193 -5.23 -10.70 -0.71
N GLY A 194 -4.27 -10.31 -1.58
CA GLY A 194 -2.84 -10.48 -1.32
C GLY A 194 -2.32 -11.91 -1.37
N THR A 195 -3.10 -12.87 -1.89
CA THR A 195 -2.65 -14.26 -2.04
C THR A 195 -1.47 -14.32 -3.00
N LEU A 196 -0.39 -14.98 -2.59
CA LEU A 196 0.78 -15.20 -3.44
C LEU A 196 0.41 -16.12 -4.61
N LEU A 197 0.55 -15.60 -5.83
CA LEU A 197 0.25 -16.32 -7.07
C LEU A 197 1.50 -16.87 -7.74
N ASP A 198 2.61 -16.10 -7.63
CA ASP A 198 3.89 -16.48 -8.23
C ASP A 198 5.06 -15.81 -7.49
N LYS A 199 6.20 -16.48 -7.46
CA LYS A 199 7.46 -16.00 -6.90
C LYS A 199 8.60 -16.50 -7.79
N ALA A 200 9.28 -15.58 -8.44
CA ALA A 200 10.35 -15.89 -9.39
C ALA A 200 11.69 -15.24 -9.00
#